data_2a7439cb75fa2245f04ff01a27302cd4
#
_entry.id   2a7439cb75fa2245f04ff01a27302cd4
#
_cell.length_a   1.000
_cell.length_b   1.000
_cell.length_c   1.000
_cell.angle_alpha   90.00
_cell.angle_beta   90.00
_cell.angle_gamma   90.00
#
_symmetry.space_group_name_H-M   'P 1'
#
loop_
_entity.id
_entity.type
_entity.pdbx_description
1 polymer ?
#
loop_
_entity_poly.entity_id
_entity_poly.type
_entity_poly.pdbx_seq_one_letter_code
_entity_poly.pdbx_strand_id
1 'polypeptide(L)'
;MNCNDYPMYGFADKAEVLDAARKYWNPDKTDFWVNEGIPLVIGKREGYVLEDIDGKSFIDMHLNGGTFNLGHRNPEIVDTLKDALERVDVGNHHFATSGRAALAKALIETVPGNTMGKVVFGSCGGEAVDVAIKSARFATGRKKIVSVIKACHGHTGLSIATGDDRFLKMFNCSRPDEFAHVPFNDIDAMERALSGNDVAAVIMETIPATYGFPMPAPGYLAQVKALCEKHGALYIADEVQTGLGRTVDFWCFEHHGITPDIVVTSKGLSDGIYPISATILNERAAKWLYEDGFAHMATFGGSELGCAVALKTIEITRRAETVEHVKALDVLYSKRFAELLEKHPSLTEVRHDGTIAGLKFQGEDEPAVRFCKLL
;
A
#
# COMPACT_ATOMS: atom_id res chain seq x y z
N MET A 1 -6.37 -29.81 0.81
CA MET A 1 -7.52 -29.65 -0.08
C MET A 1 -7.11 -30.13 -1.45
N ASN A 2 -7.85 -31.05 -2.05
CA ASN A 2 -7.63 -31.39 -3.46
C ASN A 2 -8.01 -30.18 -4.34
N CYS A 3 -7.39 -30.01 -5.51
CA CYS A 3 -7.76 -28.95 -6.48
C CYS A 3 -9.25 -28.97 -6.83
N ASN A 4 -9.91 -30.12 -6.64
CA ASN A 4 -11.35 -30.31 -6.82
C ASN A 4 -12.24 -29.62 -5.77
N ASP A 5 -11.65 -29.07 -4.68
CA ASP A 5 -12.41 -28.42 -3.58
C ASP A 5 -12.43 -26.90 -3.69
N TYR A 6 -11.82 -26.31 -4.74
CA TYR A 6 -11.87 -24.86 -4.96
C TYR A 6 -13.26 -24.48 -5.51
N PRO A 7 -13.91 -23.46 -4.94
CA PRO A 7 -15.26 -23.08 -5.38
C PRO A 7 -15.24 -22.48 -6.79
N MET A 8 -15.72 -23.24 -7.77
CA MET A 8 -15.85 -22.81 -9.17
C MET A 8 -17.09 -21.97 -9.45
N TYR A 9 -17.97 -21.80 -8.46
CA TYR A 9 -19.19 -20.97 -8.58
C TYR A 9 -20.09 -21.30 -9.80
N GLY A 10 -20.10 -22.57 -10.24
CA GLY A 10 -20.88 -23.04 -11.37
C GLY A 10 -20.18 -23.07 -12.71
N PHE A 11 -18.93 -22.62 -12.81
CA PHE A 11 -18.13 -22.76 -14.03
C PHE A 11 -17.56 -24.18 -14.14
N ALA A 12 -17.59 -24.75 -15.35
CA ALA A 12 -17.11 -26.11 -15.58
C ALA A 12 -15.59 -26.19 -15.68
N ASP A 13 -14.96 -25.17 -16.25
CA ASP A 13 -13.52 -25.14 -16.50
C ASP A 13 -12.95 -23.72 -16.57
N LYS A 14 -11.65 -23.64 -16.79
CA LYS A 14 -10.87 -22.39 -16.90
C LYS A 14 -11.33 -21.51 -18.05
N ALA A 15 -11.70 -22.10 -19.19
CA ALA A 15 -12.12 -21.35 -20.37
C ALA A 15 -13.41 -20.58 -20.07
N GLU A 16 -14.39 -21.24 -19.43
CA GLU A 16 -15.64 -20.59 -19.01
C GLU A 16 -15.39 -19.45 -18.01
N VAL A 17 -14.45 -19.61 -17.05
CA VAL A 17 -14.08 -18.53 -16.12
C VAL A 17 -13.50 -17.33 -16.86
N LEU A 18 -12.55 -17.56 -17.81
CA LEU A 18 -11.93 -16.51 -18.58
C LEU A 18 -12.94 -15.80 -19.51
N ASP A 19 -13.83 -16.54 -20.14
CA ASP A 19 -14.89 -15.98 -20.99
C ASP A 19 -15.87 -15.13 -20.18
N ALA A 20 -16.26 -15.60 -19.01
CA ALA A 20 -17.10 -14.84 -18.08
C ALA A 20 -16.38 -13.59 -17.56
N ALA A 21 -15.08 -13.68 -17.25
CA ALA A 21 -14.28 -12.55 -16.81
C ALA A 21 -14.19 -11.47 -17.89
N ARG A 22 -13.98 -11.86 -19.16
CA ARG A 22 -14.03 -10.95 -20.31
C ARG A 22 -15.37 -10.25 -20.42
N LYS A 23 -16.43 -11.02 -20.33
CA LYS A 23 -17.78 -10.53 -20.59
C LYS A 23 -18.35 -9.66 -19.48
N TYR A 24 -18.05 -9.98 -18.22
CA TYR A 24 -18.77 -9.40 -17.08
C TYR A 24 -17.88 -8.64 -16.09
N TRP A 25 -16.56 -8.86 -16.10
CA TRP A 25 -15.66 -8.23 -15.13
C TRP A 25 -14.72 -7.22 -15.78
N ASN A 26 -13.69 -7.66 -16.48
CA ASN A 26 -12.68 -6.74 -17.07
C ASN A 26 -12.05 -7.37 -18.32
N PRO A 27 -12.49 -6.97 -19.53
CA PRO A 27 -11.99 -7.55 -20.77
C PRO A 27 -10.50 -7.29 -20.97
N ASP A 28 -10.05 -6.05 -20.79
CA ASP A 28 -8.67 -5.63 -21.07
C ASP A 28 -7.65 -6.35 -20.18
N LYS A 29 -7.89 -6.40 -18.87
CA LYS A 29 -7.02 -7.16 -17.94
C LYS A 29 -6.98 -8.65 -18.25
N THR A 30 -8.12 -9.23 -18.61
CA THR A 30 -8.21 -10.67 -18.92
C THR A 30 -7.44 -10.97 -20.20
N ASP A 31 -7.66 -10.18 -21.26
CA ASP A 31 -7.02 -10.38 -22.55
C ASP A 31 -5.52 -10.06 -22.52
N PHE A 32 -5.08 -9.08 -21.73
CA PHE A 32 -3.67 -8.78 -21.54
C PHE A 32 -2.90 -10.04 -21.10
N TRP A 33 -3.31 -10.68 -20.01
CA TRP A 33 -2.60 -11.86 -19.50
C TRP A 33 -2.73 -13.07 -20.42
N VAL A 34 -3.89 -13.28 -21.04
CA VAL A 34 -4.08 -14.38 -22.01
C VAL A 34 -3.18 -14.18 -23.24
N ASN A 35 -3.13 -12.98 -23.79
CA ASN A 35 -2.31 -12.65 -24.97
C ASN A 35 -0.81 -12.75 -24.64
N GLU A 36 -0.43 -12.43 -23.39
CA GLU A 36 0.93 -12.61 -22.91
C GLU A 36 1.30 -14.08 -22.65
N GLY A 37 0.38 -15.03 -22.86
CA GLY A 37 0.61 -16.46 -22.63
C GLY A 37 0.56 -16.88 -21.16
N ILE A 38 -0.07 -16.07 -20.32
CA ILE A 38 -0.26 -16.32 -18.87
C ILE A 38 -1.76 -16.37 -18.57
N PRO A 39 -2.52 -17.36 -19.10
CA PRO A 39 -3.96 -17.49 -18.85
C PRO A 39 -4.22 -18.06 -17.46
N LEU A 40 -3.82 -17.33 -16.41
CA LEU A 40 -3.89 -17.77 -15.04
C LEU A 40 -5.27 -17.52 -14.44
N VAL A 41 -5.88 -18.58 -13.88
CA VAL A 41 -7.04 -18.49 -13.00
C VAL A 41 -6.63 -19.05 -11.64
N ILE A 42 -6.46 -18.15 -10.66
CA ILE A 42 -5.93 -18.51 -9.36
C ILE A 42 -6.94 -19.37 -8.59
N GLY A 43 -6.50 -20.57 -8.25
CA GLY A 43 -7.22 -21.51 -7.40
C GLY A 43 -6.72 -21.47 -5.95
N LYS A 44 -5.96 -22.48 -5.56
CA LYS A 44 -5.36 -22.60 -4.23
C LYS A 44 -4.26 -21.57 -4.01
N ARG A 45 -4.14 -21.10 -2.78
CA ARG A 45 -3.05 -20.20 -2.35
C ARG A 45 -2.69 -20.48 -0.89
N GLU A 46 -1.40 -20.53 -0.59
CA GLU A 46 -0.90 -20.82 0.75
C GLU A 46 0.55 -20.34 0.90
N GLY A 47 0.87 -19.60 1.96
CA GLY A 47 2.19 -19.05 2.16
C GLY A 47 2.64 -18.17 0.98
N TYR A 48 3.66 -18.57 0.27
CA TYR A 48 4.18 -17.87 -0.91
C TYR A 48 3.83 -18.57 -2.25
N VAL A 49 2.96 -19.58 -2.22
CA VAL A 49 2.59 -20.38 -3.39
C VAL A 49 1.17 -20.05 -3.84
N LEU A 50 1.03 -19.80 -5.14
CA LEU A 50 -0.24 -19.79 -5.87
C LEU A 50 -0.35 -21.04 -6.72
N GLU A 51 -1.53 -21.61 -6.84
CA GLU A 51 -1.84 -22.70 -7.72
C GLU A 51 -2.98 -22.30 -8.65
N ASP A 52 -2.79 -22.49 -9.94
CA ASP A 52 -3.85 -22.36 -10.94
C ASP A 52 -4.89 -23.46 -10.75
N ILE A 53 -6.13 -23.21 -11.17
CA ILE A 53 -7.19 -24.22 -11.11
C ILE A 53 -6.86 -25.49 -11.91
N ASP A 54 -5.96 -25.43 -12.87
CA ASP A 54 -5.40 -26.58 -13.60
C ASP A 54 -4.26 -27.29 -12.83
N GLY A 55 -3.91 -26.84 -11.63
CA GLY A 55 -2.90 -27.47 -10.78
C GLY A 55 -1.45 -27.00 -11.03
N LYS A 56 -1.21 -26.02 -11.89
CA LYS A 56 0.13 -25.44 -12.06
C LYS A 56 0.45 -24.50 -10.88
N SER A 57 1.58 -24.76 -10.21
CA SER A 57 2.03 -23.99 -9.06
C SER A 57 3.01 -22.87 -9.46
N PHE A 58 2.94 -21.74 -8.74
CA PHE A 58 3.79 -20.56 -8.93
C PHE A 58 4.25 -20.02 -7.58
N ILE A 59 5.44 -19.45 -7.53
CA ILE A 59 5.88 -18.61 -6.41
C ILE A 59 5.34 -17.20 -6.63
N ASP A 60 4.58 -16.68 -5.66
CA ASP A 60 4.06 -15.31 -5.74
C ASP A 60 5.10 -14.31 -5.26
N MET A 61 5.80 -13.68 -6.20
CA MET A 61 6.75 -12.60 -5.93
C MET A 61 6.09 -11.21 -6.00
N HIS A 62 4.84 -11.11 -6.45
CA HIS A 62 4.11 -9.85 -6.53
C HIS A 62 3.28 -9.55 -5.27
N LEU A 63 2.76 -10.60 -4.62
CA LEU A 63 1.98 -10.54 -3.38
C LEU A 63 0.81 -9.55 -3.44
N ASN A 64 0.17 -9.42 -4.62
CA ASN A 64 -0.87 -8.42 -4.89
C ASN A 64 -0.42 -6.99 -4.51
N GLY A 65 0.78 -6.60 -4.96
CA GLY A 65 1.37 -5.30 -4.65
C GLY A 65 1.78 -5.13 -3.18
N GLY A 66 2.25 -6.21 -2.54
CA GLY A 66 2.70 -6.18 -1.15
C GLY A 66 1.58 -6.28 -0.11
N THR A 67 0.49 -6.95 -0.45
CA THR A 67 -0.62 -7.19 0.49
C THR A 67 -0.30 -8.32 1.48
N PHE A 68 0.29 -9.42 0.99
CA PHE A 68 0.49 -10.64 1.79
C PHE A 68 1.88 -10.66 2.44
N ASN A 69 2.11 -9.76 3.40
CA ASN A 69 3.39 -9.63 4.10
C ASN A 69 3.78 -10.88 4.90
N LEU A 70 2.77 -11.58 5.43
CA LEU A 70 2.92 -12.79 6.25
C LEU A 70 2.57 -14.07 5.46
N GLY A 71 2.38 -13.92 4.13
CA GLY A 71 2.01 -14.99 3.22
C GLY A 71 0.52 -15.20 3.07
N HIS A 72 0.13 -15.83 1.97
CA HIS A 72 -1.28 -16.11 1.68
C HIS A 72 -1.91 -16.96 2.78
N ARG A 73 -3.06 -16.49 3.28
CA ARG A 73 -3.91 -17.22 4.22
C ARG A 73 -3.16 -17.65 5.48
N ASN A 74 -2.38 -16.76 6.06
CA ASN A 74 -1.72 -17.02 7.35
C ASN A 74 -2.73 -17.65 8.33
N PRO A 75 -2.46 -18.86 8.88
CA PRO A 75 -3.45 -19.61 9.64
C PRO A 75 -3.90 -18.89 10.92
N GLU A 76 -3.00 -18.19 11.62
CA GLU A 76 -3.37 -17.45 12.84
C GLU A 76 -4.33 -16.29 12.52
N ILE A 77 -4.14 -15.60 11.39
CA ILE A 77 -5.01 -14.50 10.96
C ILE A 77 -6.36 -15.05 10.50
N VAL A 78 -6.37 -16.15 9.72
CA VAL A 78 -7.61 -16.81 9.27
C VAL A 78 -8.42 -17.30 10.45
N ASP A 79 -7.79 -17.93 11.44
CA ASP A 79 -8.49 -18.43 12.63
C ASP A 79 -9.00 -17.28 13.50
N THR A 80 -8.25 -16.17 13.61
CA THR A 80 -8.74 -14.95 14.26
C THR A 80 -10.01 -14.40 13.62
N LEU A 81 -10.10 -14.41 12.27
CA LEU A 81 -11.33 -13.98 11.59
C LEU A 81 -12.50 -14.93 11.86
N LYS A 82 -12.27 -16.25 11.85
CA LYS A 82 -13.32 -17.24 12.17
C LYS A 82 -13.85 -17.05 13.60
N ASP A 83 -12.95 -16.90 14.56
CA ASP A 83 -13.30 -16.66 15.95
C ASP A 83 -14.06 -15.34 16.15
N ALA A 84 -13.69 -14.29 15.39
CA ALA A 84 -14.39 -13.02 15.41
C ALA A 84 -15.82 -13.15 14.88
N LEU A 85 -16.01 -13.88 13.77
CA LEU A 85 -17.34 -14.12 13.16
C LEU A 85 -18.34 -14.82 14.08
N GLU A 86 -17.89 -15.56 15.08
CA GLU A 86 -18.78 -16.17 16.08
C GLU A 86 -19.37 -15.14 17.08
N ARG A 87 -18.81 -13.93 17.16
CA ARG A 87 -19.12 -12.95 18.21
C ARG A 87 -19.52 -11.57 17.70
N VAL A 88 -18.99 -11.17 16.57
CA VAL A 88 -19.15 -9.83 15.98
C VAL A 88 -19.38 -9.92 14.47
N ASP A 89 -19.89 -8.84 13.91
CA ASP A 89 -19.97 -8.59 12.48
C ASP A 89 -19.17 -7.32 12.11
N VAL A 90 -19.58 -6.56 11.11
CA VAL A 90 -18.93 -5.29 10.75
C VAL A 90 -19.14 -4.19 11.79
N GLY A 91 -20.12 -4.37 12.68
CA GLY A 91 -20.50 -3.41 13.69
C GLY A 91 -21.20 -2.17 13.14
N ASN A 92 -21.47 -1.23 14.04
CA ASN A 92 -22.07 0.04 13.68
C ASN A 92 -21.03 1.17 13.81
N HIS A 93 -20.77 1.87 12.71
CA HIS A 93 -19.75 2.91 12.62
C HIS A 93 -20.03 4.16 13.47
N HIS A 94 -21.25 4.35 13.95
CA HIS A 94 -21.61 5.48 14.82
C HIS A 94 -21.13 5.32 16.27
N PHE A 95 -20.87 4.10 16.72
CA PHE A 95 -20.57 3.82 18.12
C PHE A 95 -19.13 3.35 18.31
N ALA A 96 -18.56 3.68 19.47
CA ALA A 96 -17.27 3.13 19.86
C ALA A 96 -17.38 1.62 20.09
N THR A 97 -16.32 0.88 19.68
CA THR A 97 -16.16 -0.53 19.96
C THR A 97 -14.76 -0.80 20.52
N SER A 98 -14.61 -1.87 21.27
CA SER A 98 -13.31 -2.27 21.82
C SER A 98 -12.28 -2.55 20.71
N GLY A 99 -12.70 -3.15 19.60
CA GLY A 99 -11.83 -3.43 18.46
C GLY A 99 -11.26 -2.17 17.81
N ARG A 100 -12.11 -1.16 17.52
CA ARG A 100 -11.66 0.13 16.98
C ARG A 100 -10.73 0.87 17.93
N ALA A 101 -11.08 0.91 19.21
CA ALA A 101 -10.26 1.58 20.21
C ALA A 101 -8.90 0.91 20.37
N ALA A 102 -8.86 -0.43 20.42
CA ALA A 102 -7.63 -1.21 20.52
C ALA A 102 -6.74 -1.02 19.29
N LEU A 103 -7.31 -1.11 18.08
CA LEU A 103 -6.56 -0.94 16.83
C LEU A 103 -6.03 0.48 16.69
N ALA A 104 -6.84 1.51 17.00
CA ALA A 104 -6.38 2.89 16.97
C ALA A 104 -5.20 3.11 17.92
N LYS A 105 -5.30 2.62 19.15
CA LYS A 105 -4.21 2.67 20.14
C LYS A 105 -2.96 1.96 19.61
N ALA A 106 -3.10 0.71 19.13
CA ALA A 106 -1.98 -0.07 18.61
C ALA A 106 -1.25 0.64 17.45
N LEU A 107 -1.99 1.21 16.50
CA LEU A 107 -1.41 1.94 15.37
C LEU A 107 -0.67 3.21 15.83
N ILE A 108 -1.26 4.00 16.74
CA ILE A 108 -0.59 5.19 17.29
C ILE A 108 0.72 4.81 17.97
N GLU A 109 0.72 3.74 18.76
CA GLU A 109 1.90 3.26 19.47
C GLU A 109 3.00 2.67 18.57
N THR A 110 2.69 2.36 17.30
CA THR A 110 3.72 1.94 16.33
C THR A 110 4.52 3.09 15.73
N VAL A 111 4.01 4.32 15.77
CA VAL A 111 4.70 5.48 15.21
C VAL A 111 5.68 6.05 16.24
N PRO A 112 6.98 6.15 15.94
CA PRO A 112 7.97 6.66 16.86
C PRO A 112 7.69 8.10 17.32
N GLY A 113 8.15 8.43 18.52
CA GLY A 113 8.13 9.81 19.05
C GLY A 113 6.82 10.25 19.69
N ASN A 114 5.80 9.38 19.77
CA ASN A 114 4.50 9.66 20.43
C ASN A 114 3.83 10.95 19.88
N THR A 115 3.91 11.14 18.57
CA THR A 115 3.45 12.35 17.86
C THR A 115 2.03 12.23 17.31
N MET A 116 1.50 11.02 17.23
CA MET A 116 0.17 10.75 16.67
C MET A 116 -0.92 10.80 17.76
N GLY A 117 -2.10 11.28 17.37
CA GLY A 117 -3.21 11.50 18.30
C GLY A 117 -4.48 10.73 17.97
N LYS A 118 -4.81 10.56 16.69
CA LYS A 118 -6.07 9.94 16.24
C LYS A 118 -5.88 9.04 15.03
N VAL A 119 -6.83 8.13 14.84
CA VAL A 119 -6.91 7.25 13.67
C VAL A 119 -8.30 7.34 13.05
N VAL A 120 -8.36 7.48 11.72
CA VAL A 120 -9.58 7.34 10.94
C VAL A 120 -9.45 6.07 10.11
N PHE A 121 -10.45 5.20 10.21
CA PHE A 121 -10.47 3.94 9.49
C PHE A 121 -11.24 4.03 8.18
N GLY A 122 -10.78 3.29 7.19
CA GLY A 122 -11.44 3.08 5.91
C GLY A 122 -11.37 1.61 5.49
N SER A 123 -11.80 1.32 4.27
CA SER A 123 -11.83 -0.02 3.68
C SER A 123 -10.71 -0.27 2.67
N CYS A 124 -10.07 0.78 2.14
CA CYS A 124 -8.98 0.67 1.17
C CYS A 124 -8.00 1.85 1.25
N GLY A 125 -6.81 1.67 0.66
CA GLY A 125 -5.75 2.69 0.68
C GLY A 125 -6.18 4.03 0.06
N GLY A 126 -6.91 4.01 -1.07
CA GLY A 126 -7.40 5.24 -1.70
C GLY A 126 -8.33 6.06 -0.80
N GLU A 127 -9.22 5.39 -0.05
CA GLU A 127 -10.07 6.05 0.94
C GLU A 127 -9.24 6.67 2.07
N ALA A 128 -8.24 5.96 2.58
CA ALA A 128 -7.36 6.49 3.62
C ALA A 128 -6.54 7.71 3.12
N VAL A 129 -6.10 7.69 1.85
CA VAL A 129 -5.46 8.86 1.21
C VAL A 129 -6.44 10.02 1.07
N ASP A 130 -7.69 9.78 0.68
CA ASP A 130 -8.73 10.82 0.61
C ASP A 130 -8.95 11.49 1.98
N VAL A 131 -8.93 10.69 3.06
CA VAL A 131 -9.01 11.20 4.44
C VAL A 131 -7.78 12.03 4.79
N ALA A 132 -6.57 11.56 4.45
CA ALA A 132 -5.33 12.29 4.69
C ALA A 132 -5.32 13.66 4.02
N ILE A 133 -5.72 13.73 2.75
CA ILE A 133 -5.82 14.97 1.99
C ILE A 133 -6.86 15.92 2.61
N LYS A 134 -8.05 15.43 2.96
CA LYS A 134 -9.09 16.24 3.62
C LYS A 134 -8.60 16.78 4.96
N SER A 135 -7.95 15.95 5.77
CA SER A 135 -7.38 16.34 7.07
C SER A 135 -6.32 17.43 6.93
N ALA A 136 -5.41 17.28 5.94
CA ALA A 136 -4.39 18.27 5.66
C ALA A 136 -4.99 19.62 5.18
N ARG A 137 -5.98 19.56 4.30
CA ARG A 137 -6.71 20.76 3.82
C ARG A 137 -7.40 21.48 4.97
N PHE A 138 -8.08 20.75 5.84
CA PHE A 138 -8.72 21.32 7.02
C PHE A 138 -7.69 21.98 7.96
N ALA A 139 -6.62 21.26 8.30
CA ALA A 139 -5.60 21.71 9.24
C ALA A 139 -4.85 22.99 8.78
N THR A 140 -4.77 23.21 7.47
CA THR A 140 -3.99 24.32 6.90
C THR A 140 -4.85 25.42 6.30
N GLY A 141 -6.13 25.16 6.02
CA GLY A 141 -7.02 26.05 5.25
C GLY A 141 -6.62 26.17 3.77
N ARG A 142 -5.71 25.33 3.29
CA ARG A 142 -5.16 25.36 1.93
C ARG A 142 -5.70 24.20 1.10
N LYS A 143 -5.67 24.31 -0.23
CA LYS A 143 -6.22 23.29 -1.14
C LYS A 143 -5.16 22.45 -1.85
N LYS A 144 -4.00 23.06 -2.14
CA LYS A 144 -2.99 22.43 -3.00
C LYS A 144 -2.31 21.27 -2.32
N ILE A 145 -2.16 20.17 -3.06
CA ILE A 145 -1.38 18.98 -2.68
C ILE A 145 -0.23 18.83 -3.67
N VAL A 146 0.94 18.52 -3.17
CA VAL A 146 2.10 18.15 -3.99
C VAL A 146 2.36 16.67 -3.83
N SER A 147 2.58 15.98 -4.94
CA SER A 147 3.03 14.59 -4.96
C SER A 147 4.19 14.41 -5.97
N VAL A 148 4.65 13.18 -6.17
CA VAL A 148 5.71 12.92 -7.15
C VAL A 148 5.14 12.36 -8.45
N ILE A 149 5.83 12.65 -9.57
CA ILE A 149 5.48 12.14 -10.89
C ILE A 149 5.46 10.61 -10.86
N LYS A 150 4.44 9.99 -11.46
CA LYS A 150 4.21 8.54 -11.48
C LYS A 150 3.90 7.90 -10.12
N ALA A 151 3.53 8.67 -9.10
CA ALA A 151 3.05 8.12 -7.83
C ALA A 151 1.76 7.31 -8.00
N CYS A 152 1.47 6.46 -7.01
CA CYS A 152 0.21 5.72 -6.94
C CYS A 152 -0.34 5.73 -5.51
N HIS A 153 -1.29 6.63 -5.26
CA HIS A 153 -1.92 6.78 -3.95
C HIS A 153 -3.37 6.29 -3.92
N GLY A 154 -3.78 5.52 -4.92
CA GLY A 154 -5.16 5.03 -5.08
C GLY A 154 -5.91 5.67 -6.24
N HIS A 155 -7.11 5.16 -6.51
CA HIS A 155 -7.91 5.52 -7.68
C HIS A 155 -9.31 6.03 -7.32
N THR A 156 -9.52 6.45 -6.07
CA THR A 156 -10.78 7.05 -5.61
C THR A 156 -10.70 8.58 -5.59
N GLY A 157 -11.75 9.26 -5.34
CA GLY A 157 -11.96 10.68 -5.05
C GLY A 157 -10.79 11.65 -5.32
N LEU A 158 -10.11 12.06 -4.26
CA LEU A 158 -8.96 12.98 -4.34
C LEU A 158 -7.64 12.23 -4.58
N SER A 159 -7.55 10.98 -4.18
CA SER A 159 -6.33 10.18 -4.28
C SER A 159 -5.89 9.96 -5.72
N ILE A 160 -6.83 9.78 -6.66
CA ILE A 160 -6.50 9.62 -8.09
C ILE A 160 -5.74 10.85 -8.63
N ALA A 161 -6.04 12.05 -8.12
CA ALA A 161 -5.41 13.29 -8.58
C ALA A 161 -3.97 13.49 -8.09
N THR A 162 -3.51 12.67 -7.16
CA THR A 162 -2.11 12.64 -6.69
C THR A 162 -1.25 11.63 -7.46
N GLY A 163 -1.85 10.85 -8.34
CA GLY A 163 -1.20 9.75 -9.05
C GLY A 163 -0.73 10.09 -10.46
N ASP A 164 -0.41 9.04 -11.23
CA ASP A 164 0.06 9.14 -12.61
C ASP A 164 -1.00 9.76 -13.52
N ASP A 165 -0.58 10.66 -14.40
CA ASP A 165 -1.41 11.36 -15.37
C ASP A 165 -2.29 10.46 -16.25
N ARG A 166 -1.84 9.23 -16.55
CA ARG A 166 -2.61 8.28 -17.39
C ARG A 166 -3.97 7.94 -16.78
N PHE A 167 -4.04 7.82 -15.45
CA PHE A 167 -5.30 7.54 -14.74
C PHE A 167 -6.22 8.76 -14.73
N LEU A 168 -5.65 9.94 -14.55
CA LEU A 168 -6.39 11.20 -14.55
C LEU A 168 -7.06 11.48 -15.90
N LYS A 169 -6.31 11.28 -16.99
CA LYS A 169 -6.79 11.51 -18.36
C LYS A 169 -7.93 10.58 -18.73
N MET A 170 -7.84 9.30 -18.35
CA MET A 170 -8.87 8.31 -18.66
C MET A 170 -10.25 8.70 -18.12
N PHE A 171 -10.31 9.29 -16.94
CA PHE A 171 -11.56 9.62 -16.26
C PHE A 171 -11.88 11.13 -16.21
N ASN A 172 -11.09 11.95 -16.92
CA ASN A 172 -11.23 13.40 -16.90
C ASN A 172 -11.19 14.00 -15.47
N CYS A 173 -10.29 13.48 -14.64
CA CYS A 173 -10.14 13.85 -13.23
C CYS A 173 -8.99 14.84 -12.98
N SER A 174 -8.44 15.45 -14.01
CA SER A 174 -7.34 16.42 -13.88
C SER A 174 -7.79 17.66 -13.10
N ARG A 175 -6.98 18.06 -12.11
CA ARG A 175 -7.22 19.23 -11.24
C ARG A 175 -5.91 20.00 -11.03
N PRO A 176 -5.34 20.61 -12.07
CA PRO A 176 -4.01 21.23 -12.01
C PRO A 176 -3.90 22.39 -11.03
N ASP A 177 -5.01 23.04 -10.69
CA ASP A 177 -5.03 24.12 -9.70
C ASP A 177 -4.95 23.62 -8.24
N GLU A 178 -5.24 22.33 -8.04
CA GLU A 178 -5.28 21.72 -6.71
C GLU A 178 -4.15 20.71 -6.48
N PHE A 179 -3.57 20.12 -7.54
CA PHE A 179 -2.56 19.08 -7.47
C PHE A 179 -1.37 19.39 -8.36
N ALA A 180 -0.17 19.34 -7.78
CA ALA A 180 1.09 19.52 -8.48
C ALA A 180 1.97 18.29 -8.33
N HIS A 181 2.75 17.98 -9.36
CA HIS A 181 3.64 16.83 -9.38
C HIS A 181 5.08 17.27 -9.62
N VAL A 182 6.02 16.76 -8.83
CA VAL A 182 7.45 17.05 -8.95
C VAL A 182 8.23 15.74 -9.19
N PRO A 183 9.41 15.80 -9.81
CA PRO A 183 10.26 14.62 -9.93
C PRO A 183 10.68 14.10 -8.54
N PHE A 184 10.70 12.78 -8.38
CA PHE A 184 11.24 12.15 -7.16
C PHE A 184 12.75 12.39 -7.07
N ASN A 185 13.26 12.63 -5.88
CA ASN A 185 14.65 13.01 -5.60
C ASN A 185 15.08 14.38 -6.16
N ASP A 186 14.16 15.25 -6.55
CA ASP A 186 14.44 16.64 -6.94
C ASP A 186 13.98 17.61 -5.84
N ILE A 187 14.91 17.95 -4.94
CA ILE A 187 14.60 18.82 -3.79
C ILE A 187 14.35 20.27 -4.22
N ASP A 188 15.00 20.72 -5.31
CA ASP A 188 14.80 22.07 -5.82
C ASP A 188 13.41 22.23 -6.44
N ALA A 189 12.92 21.21 -7.16
CA ALA A 189 11.56 21.19 -7.67
C ALA A 189 10.53 21.17 -6.52
N MET A 190 10.81 20.42 -5.45
CA MET A 190 9.96 20.39 -4.26
C MET A 190 9.91 21.75 -3.57
N GLU A 191 11.06 22.42 -3.38
CA GLU A 191 11.11 23.74 -2.77
C GLU A 191 10.37 24.78 -3.62
N ARG A 192 10.54 24.77 -4.94
CA ARG A 192 9.77 25.63 -5.85
C ARG A 192 8.26 25.41 -5.72
N ALA A 193 7.82 24.16 -5.62
CA ALA A 193 6.41 23.82 -5.48
C ALA A 193 5.80 24.33 -4.15
N LEU A 194 6.59 24.37 -3.09
CA LEU A 194 6.19 24.81 -1.75
C LEU A 194 6.32 26.32 -1.53
N SER A 195 7.12 27.02 -2.33
CA SER A 195 7.53 28.43 -2.12
C SER A 195 6.34 29.43 -2.06
N GLY A 196 5.22 29.09 -2.69
CA GLY A 196 3.99 29.92 -2.65
C GLY A 196 3.25 29.92 -1.30
N ASN A 197 3.63 29.05 -0.36
CA ASN A 197 2.96 28.84 0.94
C ASN A 197 1.44 28.55 0.82
N ASP A 198 1.01 28.00 -0.30
CA ASP A 198 -0.38 27.66 -0.62
C ASP A 198 -0.67 26.14 -0.60
N VAL A 199 0.37 25.34 -0.32
CA VAL A 199 0.30 23.88 -0.26
C VAL A 199 -0.20 23.43 1.10
N ALA A 200 -1.22 22.57 1.11
CA ALA A 200 -1.75 21.92 2.31
C ALA A 200 -0.86 20.79 2.78
N ALA A 201 -0.44 19.95 1.85
CA ALA A 201 0.46 18.83 2.15
C ALA A 201 1.31 18.40 0.94
N VAL A 202 2.43 17.78 1.26
CA VAL A 202 3.16 16.88 0.36
C VAL A 202 2.74 15.45 0.70
N ILE A 203 2.37 14.65 -0.28
CA ILE A 203 2.13 13.21 -0.12
C ILE A 203 3.16 12.42 -0.91
N MET A 204 3.78 11.42 -0.28
CA MET A 204 4.77 10.57 -0.92
C MET A 204 4.68 9.14 -0.41
N GLU A 205 4.78 8.18 -1.33
CA GLU A 205 5.23 6.84 -0.98
C GLU A 205 6.69 6.94 -0.52
N THR A 206 7.05 6.29 0.58
CA THR A 206 8.46 6.33 1.06
C THR A 206 9.40 5.73 0.00
N ILE A 207 8.96 4.65 -0.67
CA ILE A 207 9.58 4.09 -1.88
C ILE A 207 8.48 3.97 -2.94
N PRO A 208 8.49 4.80 -3.99
CA PRO A 208 7.45 4.77 -5.01
C PRO A 208 7.41 3.46 -5.79
N ALA A 209 6.23 2.85 -5.89
CA ALA A 209 6.08 1.50 -6.45
C ALA A 209 5.99 1.46 -7.98
N THR A 210 5.28 2.41 -8.61
CA THR A 210 4.77 2.27 -9.99
C THR A 210 5.81 2.39 -11.09
N TYR A 211 7.05 2.72 -10.78
CA TYR A 211 8.14 2.80 -11.76
C TYR A 211 9.45 2.17 -11.27
N GLY A 212 9.31 1.01 -10.65
CA GLY A 212 10.43 0.14 -10.33
C GLY A 212 11.18 0.51 -9.05
N PHE A 213 10.45 0.97 -8.04
CA PHE A 213 10.96 1.23 -6.70
C PHE A 213 12.23 2.11 -6.65
N PRO A 214 12.21 3.34 -7.19
CA PRO A 214 13.34 4.23 -7.04
C PRO A 214 13.58 4.50 -5.56
N MET A 215 14.83 4.30 -5.13
CA MET A 215 15.19 4.54 -3.74
C MET A 215 15.35 6.04 -3.47
N PRO A 216 14.89 6.54 -2.32
CA PRO A 216 15.13 7.93 -1.94
C PRO A 216 16.63 8.18 -1.79
N ALA A 217 17.10 9.28 -2.35
CA ALA A 217 18.48 9.72 -2.16
C ALA A 217 18.74 10.01 -0.66
N PRO A 218 19.98 9.80 -0.19
CA PRO A 218 20.32 10.06 1.20
C PRO A 218 19.88 11.45 1.66
N GLY A 219 19.04 11.50 2.70
CA GLY A 219 18.54 12.75 3.29
C GLY A 219 17.41 13.44 2.51
N TYR A 220 16.98 12.93 1.35
CA TYR A 220 15.91 13.55 0.54
C TYR A 220 14.61 13.70 1.30
N LEU A 221 14.10 12.62 1.92
CA LEU A 221 12.83 12.66 2.64
C LEU A 221 12.89 13.59 3.87
N ALA A 222 14.02 13.63 4.57
CA ALA A 222 14.23 14.56 5.67
C ALA A 222 14.22 16.03 5.20
N GLN A 223 14.84 16.33 4.06
CA GLN A 223 14.80 17.65 3.45
C GLN A 223 13.37 18.04 3.04
N VAL A 224 12.61 17.11 2.42
CA VAL A 224 11.20 17.36 2.07
C VAL A 224 10.36 17.64 3.32
N LYS A 225 10.55 16.87 4.41
CA LYS A 225 9.84 17.12 5.68
C LYS A 225 10.20 18.50 6.25
N ALA A 226 11.46 18.88 6.22
CA ALA A 226 11.91 20.21 6.67
C ALA A 226 11.31 21.35 5.80
N LEU A 227 11.20 21.14 4.49
CA LEU A 227 10.54 22.10 3.60
C LEU A 227 9.05 22.20 3.90
N CYS A 228 8.36 21.10 4.20
CA CYS A 228 6.95 21.12 4.64
C CYS A 228 6.81 21.99 5.90
N GLU A 229 7.66 21.80 6.90
CA GLU A 229 7.65 22.60 8.13
C GLU A 229 7.92 24.08 7.86
N LYS A 230 8.96 24.39 7.07
CA LYS A 230 9.32 25.76 6.67
C LYS A 230 8.15 26.50 6.02
N HIS A 231 7.40 25.83 5.16
CA HIS A 231 6.29 26.42 4.40
C HIS A 231 4.90 26.20 5.04
N GLY A 232 4.84 25.55 6.20
CA GLY A 232 3.60 25.30 6.96
C GLY A 232 2.67 24.27 6.32
N ALA A 233 3.18 23.45 5.39
CA ALA A 233 2.51 22.28 4.83
C ALA A 233 2.62 21.08 5.77
N LEU A 234 1.77 20.04 5.58
CA LEU A 234 1.90 18.77 6.26
C LEU A 234 2.64 17.75 5.38
N TYR A 235 3.34 16.80 6.00
CA TYR A 235 3.94 15.66 5.31
C TYR A 235 3.08 14.42 5.52
N ILE A 236 2.58 13.82 4.45
CA ILE A 236 1.81 12.58 4.44
C ILE A 236 2.73 11.47 3.95
N ALA A 237 3.04 10.49 4.81
CA ALA A 237 3.73 9.27 4.42
C ALA A 237 2.69 8.23 3.97
N ASP A 238 2.75 7.84 2.70
CA ASP A 238 2.00 6.73 2.19
C ASP A 238 2.79 5.43 2.39
N GLU A 239 2.46 4.73 3.44
CA GLU A 239 3.04 3.45 3.87
C GLU A 239 2.15 2.25 3.49
N VAL A 240 1.24 2.44 2.55
CA VAL A 240 0.30 1.39 2.11
C VAL A 240 1.04 0.17 1.57
N GLN A 241 2.20 0.36 0.94
CA GLN A 241 3.02 -0.73 0.42
C GLN A 241 4.31 -0.96 1.19
N THR A 242 4.93 0.09 1.70
CA THR A 242 6.26 0.05 2.33
C THR A 242 6.24 -0.28 3.81
N GLY A 243 5.12 -0.04 4.48
CA GLY A 243 4.96 -0.26 5.91
C GLY A 243 4.77 -1.71 6.34
N LEU A 244 4.54 -1.87 7.63
CA LEU A 244 4.22 -3.15 8.27
C LEU A 244 5.34 -4.19 8.13
N GLY A 245 6.58 -3.78 8.37
CA GLY A 245 7.75 -4.65 8.38
C GLY A 245 8.26 -5.06 7.00
N ARG A 246 7.69 -4.53 5.90
CA ARG A 246 8.11 -4.83 4.53
C ARG A 246 9.57 -4.46 4.27
N THR A 247 10.04 -3.38 4.87
CA THR A 247 11.40 -2.84 4.74
C THR A 247 12.20 -2.98 6.04
N VAL A 248 12.01 -4.06 6.78
CA VAL A 248 12.63 -4.41 8.06
C VAL A 248 11.99 -3.68 9.24
N ASP A 249 12.06 -2.35 9.30
CA ASP A 249 11.37 -1.57 10.33
C ASP A 249 9.85 -1.59 10.13
N PHE A 250 9.07 -1.29 11.18
CA PHE A 250 7.62 -1.35 11.08
C PHE A 250 7.07 -0.36 10.06
N TRP A 251 7.65 0.85 10.00
CA TRP A 251 7.38 1.85 8.98
C TRP A 251 8.65 2.17 8.20
N CYS A 252 8.58 2.23 6.88
CA CYS A 252 9.74 2.52 6.04
C CYS A 252 10.34 3.91 6.30
N PHE A 253 9.52 4.91 6.65
CA PHE A 253 10.01 6.25 6.95
C PHE A 253 10.96 6.30 8.17
N GLU A 254 10.98 5.28 9.02
CA GLU A 254 11.88 5.19 10.17
C GLU A 254 13.36 5.17 9.72
N HIS A 255 13.67 4.49 8.60
CA HIS A 255 15.01 4.46 8.00
C HIS A 255 15.56 5.85 7.65
N HIS A 256 14.66 6.82 7.44
CA HIS A 256 15.01 8.16 6.99
C HIS A 256 15.01 9.19 8.12
N GLY A 257 14.78 8.74 9.36
CA GLY A 257 14.80 9.59 10.55
C GLY A 257 13.73 10.70 10.53
N ILE A 258 12.62 10.49 9.83
CA ILE A 258 11.51 11.45 9.78
C ILE A 258 10.32 10.98 10.61
N THR A 259 9.55 11.96 11.10
CA THR A 259 8.24 11.71 11.70
C THR A 259 7.20 12.44 10.86
N PRO A 260 6.35 11.71 10.12
CA PRO A 260 5.28 12.29 9.32
C PRO A 260 4.23 13.01 10.18
N ASP A 261 3.46 13.92 9.57
CA ASP A 261 2.27 14.50 10.20
C ASP A 261 1.06 13.58 10.07
N ILE A 262 1.03 12.79 8.99
CA ILE A 262 -0.02 11.82 8.67
C ILE A 262 0.63 10.57 8.11
N VAL A 263 0.22 9.40 8.58
CA VAL A 263 0.61 8.09 8.00
C VAL A 263 -0.61 7.40 7.42
N VAL A 264 -0.49 6.90 6.20
CA VAL A 264 -1.55 6.13 5.55
C VAL A 264 -1.12 4.68 5.43
N THR A 265 -1.98 3.74 5.81
CA THR A 265 -1.74 2.30 5.69
C THR A 265 -2.97 1.52 5.26
N SER A 266 -2.75 0.36 4.63
CA SER A 266 -3.76 -0.58 4.17
C SER A 266 -3.06 -1.91 3.81
N LYS A 267 -3.46 -2.60 2.75
CA LYS A 267 -2.80 -3.81 2.20
C LYS A 267 -2.35 -4.78 3.29
N GLY A 268 -1.06 -4.75 3.65
CA GLY A 268 -0.46 -5.59 4.67
C GLY A 268 -1.10 -5.46 6.07
N LEU A 269 -1.89 -4.42 6.33
CA LEU A 269 -2.57 -4.23 7.62
C LEU A 269 -3.50 -5.39 8.01
N SER A 270 -4.01 -6.12 7.03
CA SER A 270 -4.85 -7.31 7.25
C SER A 270 -4.28 -8.57 6.61
N ASP A 271 -3.08 -8.50 6.05
CA ASP A 271 -2.49 -9.60 5.28
C ASP A 271 -3.44 -10.17 4.21
N GLY A 272 -4.29 -9.28 3.63
CA GLY A 272 -5.25 -9.63 2.59
C GLY A 272 -6.45 -10.48 3.04
N ILE A 273 -6.65 -10.68 4.35
CA ILE A 273 -7.75 -11.51 4.88
C ILE A 273 -9.04 -10.70 5.03
N TYR A 274 -8.93 -9.39 5.34
CA TYR A 274 -10.09 -8.50 5.44
C TYR A 274 -9.76 -7.08 4.95
N PRO A 275 -10.62 -6.45 4.11
CA PRO A 275 -10.40 -5.08 3.65
C PRO A 275 -10.42 -4.07 4.80
N ILE A 276 -9.29 -3.43 5.07
CA ILE A 276 -9.18 -2.37 6.07
C ILE A 276 -8.04 -1.41 5.71
N SER A 277 -8.21 -0.15 6.08
CA SER A 277 -7.19 0.87 5.99
C SER A 277 -7.25 1.82 7.18
N ALA A 278 -6.18 2.57 7.38
CA ALA A 278 -6.12 3.56 8.45
C ALA A 278 -5.35 4.80 7.99
N THR A 279 -5.83 5.96 8.44
CA THR A 279 -5.14 7.24 8.37
C THR A 279 -4.80 7.65 9.80
N ILE A 280 -3.53 7.66 10.14
CA ILE A 280 -3.02 7.99 11.47
C ILE A 280 -2.62 9.46 11.44
N LEU A 281 -3.21 10.27 12.32
CA LEU A 281 -3.15 11.72 12.30
C LEU A 281 -2.42 12.25 13.54
N ASN A 282 -1.52 13.23 13.38
CA ASN A 282 -1.08 14.04 14.50
C ASN A 282 -2.22 14.97 14.99
N GLU A 283 -2.04 15.61 16.14
CA GLU A 283 -3.08 16.48 16.73
C GLU A 283 -3.48 17.65 15.82
N ARG A 284 -2.55 18.18 15.02
CA ARG A 284 -2.86 19.25 14.07
C ARG A 284 -3.78 18.76 12.94
N ALA A 285 -3.48 17.61 12.35
CA ALA A 285 -4.28 17.03 11.27
C ALA A 285 -5.62 16.48 11.76
N ALA A 286 -5.73 16.13 13.06
CA ALA A 286 -6.91 15.55 13.67
C ALA A 286 -7.96 16.59 14.14
N LYS A 287 -7.68 17.90 14.05
CA LYS A 287 -8.56 18.96 14.61
C LYS A 287 -10.01 18.88 14.18
N TRP A 288 -10.28 18.53 12.94
CA TRP A 288 -11.65 18.41 12.43
C TRP A 288 -12.50 17.37 13.17
N LEU A 289 -11.90 16.34 13.75
CA LEU A 289 -12.60 15.32 14.52
C LEU A 289 -13.23 15.88 15.84
N TYR A 290 -12.71 16.99 16.34
CA TYR A 290 -13.26 17.67 17.50
C TYR A 290 -14.36 18.68 17.13
N GLU A 291 -14.45 19.10 15.86
CA GLU A 291 -15.48 20.02 15.37
C GLU A 291 -16.68 19.25 14.83
N ASP A 292 -16.45 18.28 13.93
CA ASP A 292 -17.50 17.42 13.38
C ASP A 292 -16.92 16.05 13.01
N GLY A 293 -17.01 15.11 13.91
CA GLY A 293 -16.57 13.73 13.68
C GLY A 293 -17.40 12.98 12.61
N PHE A 294 -18.55 13.52 12.21
CA PHE A 294 -19.39 12.96 11.14
C PHE A 294 -19.11 13.55 9.75
N ALA A 295 -18.20 14.50 9.63
CA ALA A 295 -17.79 15.07 8.34
C ALA A 295 -17.16 14.02 7.39
N HIS A 296 -16.70 12.90 7.92
CA HIS A 296 -16.31 11.72 7.16
C HIS A 296 -16.91 10.47 7.77
N MET A 297 -17.63 9.70 6.95
CA MET A 297 -18.22 8.42 7.36
C MET A 297 -17.86 7.34 6.35
N ALA A 298 -17.46 6.18 6.86
CA ALA A 298 -17.23 4.96 6.09
C ALA A 298 -17.98 3.81 6.75
N THR A 299 -19.00 3.28 6.11
CA THR A 299 -19.85 2.20 6.67
C THR A 299 -19.02 1.01 7.12
N PHE A 300 -18.02 0.63 6.35
CA PHE A 300 -17.13 -0.49 6.65
C PHE A 300 -15.78 -0.06 7.26
N GLY A 301 -15.56 1.23 7.44
CA GLY A 301 -14.35 1.77 8.06
C GLY A 301 -14.25 1.34 9.53
N GLY A 302 -13.17 0.65 9.88
CA GLY A 302 -13.00 0.09 11.23
C GLY A 302 -14.03 -1.00 11.56
N SER A 303 -14.46 -1.79 10.57
CA SER A 303 -15.21 -3.03 10.80
C SER A 303 -14.61 -3.83 11.95
N GLU A 304 -15.41 -4.34 12.88
CA GLU A 304 -14.90 -5.09 14.04
C GLU A 304 -14.15 -6.35 13.64
N LEU A 305 -14.59 -7.01 12.57
CA LEU A 305 -13.87 -8.13 11.95
C LEU A 305 -12.49 -7.69 11.43
N GLY A 306 -12.46 -6.57 10.72
CA GLY A 306 -11.20 -6.01 10.21
C GLY A 306 -10.25 -5.56 11.33
N CYS A 307 -10.79 -5.00 12.41
CA CYS A 307 -10.00 -4.63 13.58
C CYS A 307 -9.34 -5.84 14.27
N ALA A 308 -10.08 -6.95 14.40
CA ALA A 308 -9.54 -8.18 14.97
C ALA A 308 -8.39 -8.73 14.12
N VAL A 309 -8.59 -8.78 12.79
CA VAL A 309 -7.58 -9.23 11.83
C VAL A 309 -6.35 -8.33 11.85
N ALA A 310 -6.53 -6.99 11.81
CA ALA A 310 -5.43 -6.04 11.80
C ALA A 310 -4.61 -6.08 13.10
N LEU A 311 -5.25 -6.23 14.26
CA LEU A 311 -4.57 -6.39 15.55
C LEU A 311 -3.69 -7.65 15.54
N LYS A 312 -4.20 -8.78 15.05
CA LYS A 312 -3.43 -10.02 14.92
C LYS A 312 -2.25 -9.86 13.96
N THR A 313 -2.47 -9.19 12.84
CA THR A 313 -1.41 -8.90 11.87
C THR A 313 -0.30 -8.05 12.48
N ILE A 314 -0.64 -6.98 13.21
CA ILE A 314 0.34 -6.13 13.92
C ILE A 314 1.11 -6.95 14.95
N GLU A 315 0.41 -7.79 15.71
CA GLU A 315 1.04 -8.68 16.71
C GLU A 315 2.10 -9.57 16.07
N ILE A 316 1.73 -10.31 15.00
CA ILE A 316 2.66 -11.24 14.31
C ILE A 316 3.82 -10.46 13.67
N THR A 317 3.55 -9.36 13.00
CA THR A 317 4.58 -8.53 12.35
C THR A 317 5.64 -8.03 13.35
N ARG A 318 5.23 -7.73 14.59
CA ARG A 318 6.12 -7.23 15.64
C ARG A 318 6.79 -8.30 16.48
N ARG A 319 6.54 -9.57 16.24
CA ARG A 319 7.24 -10.67 16.92
C ARG A 319 8.73 -10.63 16.58
N ALA A 320 9.57 -10.91 17.55
CA ALA A 320 11.01 -10.90 17.36
C ALA A 320 11.45 -11.85 16.24
N GLU A 321 10.86 -13.05 16.18
CA GLU A 321 11.13 -14.03 15.12
C GLU A 321 10.76 -13.54 13.72
N THR A 322 9.65 -12.78 13.57
CA THR A 322 9.24 -12.20 12.28
C THR A 322 10.23 -11.11 11.85
N VAL A 323 10.58 -10.21 12.74
CA VAL A 323 11.55 -9.13 12.48
C VAL A 323 12.93 -9.69 12.11
N GLU A 324 13.43 -10.66 12.87
CA GLU A 324 14.72 -11.29 12.58
C GLU A 324 14.70 -12.08 11.26
N HIS A 325 13.56 -12.69 10.90
CA HIS A 325 13.41 -13.34 9.60
C HIS A 325 13.48 -12.35 8.43
N VAL A 326 12.79 -11.21 8.52
CA VAL A 326 12.85 -10.16 7.49
C VAL A 326 14.27 -9.60 7.35
N LYS A 327 14.98 -9.36 8.45
CA LYS A 327 16.39 -8.95 8.43
C LYS A 327 17.28 -9.99 7.73
N ALA A 328 17.07 -11.27 8.02
CA ALA A 328 17.82 -12.34 7.37
C ALA A 328 17.53 -12.40 5.85
N LEU A 329 16.29 -12.18 5.44
CA LEU A 329 15.91 -12.08 4.03
C LEU A 329 16.55 -10.87 3.34
N ASP A 330 16.59 -9.71 4.00
CA ASP A 330 17.24 -8.51 3.49
C ASP A 330 18.73 -8.74 3.19
N VAL A 331 19.45 -9.35 4.13
CA VAL A 331 20.86 -9.72 3.94
C VAL A 331 21.03 -10.74 2.80
N LEU A 332 20.15 -11.74 2.74
CA LEU A 332 20.18 -12.75 1.68
C LEU A 332 19.94 -12.13 0.30
N TYR A 333 18.93 -11.26 0.18
CA TYR A 333 18.59 -10.58 -1.07
C TYR A 333 19.73 -9.67 -1.52
N SER A 334 20.31 -8.88 -0.63
CA SER A 334 21.47 -8.04 -0.93
C SER A 334 22.59 -8.85 -1.57
N LYS A 335 22.92 -10.00 -0.98
CA LYS A 335 23.95 -10.90 -1.51
C LYS A 335 23.56 -11.49 -2.87
N ARG A 336 22.35 -12.03 -3.00
CA ARG A 336 21.90 -12.70 -4.22
C ARG A 336 21.72 -11.74 -5.39
N PHE A 337 21.23 -10.54 -5.13
CA PHE A 337 21.10 -9.51 -6.16
C PHE A 337 22.45 -9.00 -6.66
N ALA A 338 23.45 -8.88 -5.79
CA ALA A 338 24.82 -8.58 -6.21
C ALA A 338 25.38 -9.68 -7.13
N GLU A 339 25.19 -10.97 -6.77
CA GLU A 339 25.59 -12.09 -7.61
C GLU A 339 24.88 -12.12 -8.98
N LEU A 340 23.60 -11.74 -9.02
CA LEU A 340 22.80 -11.65 -10.25
C LEU A 340 23.28 -10.53 -11.17
N LEU A 341 23.55 -9.35 -10.62
CA LEU A 341 24.10 -8.21 -11.37
C LEU A 341 25.45 -8.55 -12.02
N GLU A 342 26.31 -9.25 -11.30
CA GLU A 342 27.62 -9.67 -11.81
C GLU A 342 27.50 -10.70 -12.94
N LYS A 343 26.57 -11.65 -12.81
CA LYS A 343 26.43 -12.78 -13.76
C LYS A 343 25.60 -12.45 -15.00
N HIS A 344 24.71 -11.46 -14.94
CA HIS A 344 23.72 -11.19 -15.97
C HIS A 344 23.81 -9.75 -16.49
N PRO A 345 24.61 -9.46 -17.52
CA PRO A 345 24.78 -8.10 -18.07
C PRO A 345 23.50 -7.44 -18.55
N SER A 346 22.45 -8.21 -18.85
CA SER A 346 21.12 -7.68 -19.20
C SER A 346 20.38 -7.07 -18.02
N LEU A 347 20.73 -7.45 -16.78
CA LEU A 347 20.24 -6.81 -15.56
C LEU A 347 21.15 -5.63 -15.24
N THR A 348 20.64 -4.41 -15.38
CA THR A 348 21.44 -3.18 -15.28
C THR A 348 21.42 -2.53 -13.91
N GLU A 349 20.35 -2.77 -13.14
CA GLU A 349 20.18 -2.19 -11.80
C GLU A 349 19.27 -3.09 -10.97
N VAL A 350 19.58 -3.25 -9.69
CA VAL A 350 18.66 -3.78 -8.68
C VAL A 350 18.48 -2.72 -7.60
N ARG A 351 17.23 -2.43 -7.29
CA ARG A 351 16.81 -1.57 -6.18
C ARG A 351 16.18 -2.45 -5.13
N HIS A 352 16.61 -2.32 -3.89
CA HIS A 352 16.20 -3.24 -2.86
C HIS A 352 16.22 -2.57 -1.49
N ASP A 353 15.18 -2.86 -0.69
CA ASP A 353 15.08 -2.50 0.73
C ASP A 353 14.16 -3.53 1.43
N GLY A 354 14.69 -4.25 2.41
CA GLY A 354 13.98 -5.33 3.07
C GLY A 354 13.51 -6.41 2.08
N THR A 355 12.21 -6.56 1.93
CA THR A 355 11.57 -7.51 1.00
C THR A 355 10.91 -6.83 -0.20
N ILE A 356 11.27 -5.58 -0.50
CA ILE A 356 10.94 -4.89 -1.75
C ILE A 356 12.13 -4.95 -2.69
N ALA A 357 11.91 -5.31 -3.95
CA ALA A 357 12.94 -5.26 -4.97
C ALA A 357 12.40 -4.86 -6.33
N GLY A 358 13.14 -4.02 -7.04
CA GLY A 358 12.93 -3.68 -8.44
C GLY A 358 14.12 -4.11 -9.29
N LEU A 359 13.86 -4.87 -10.35
CA LEU A 359 14.86 -5.32 -11.29
C LEU A 359 14.75 -4.51 -12.59
N LYS A 360 15.85 -3.88 -13.01
CA LYS A 360 15.90 -3.12 -14.26
C LYS A 360 16.75 -3.85 -15.28
N PHE A 361 16.14 -4.13 -16.42
CA PHE A 361 16.79 -4.80 -17.53
C PHE A 361 17.20 -3.81 -18.63
N GLN A 362 18.18 -4.20 -19.44
CA GLN A 362 18.58 -3.46 -20.64
C GLN A 362 17.52 -3.65 -21.74
N GLY A 363 17.12 -2.56 -22.40
CA GLY A 363 16.13 -2.56 -23.50
C GLY A 363 14.87 -1.77 -23.16
N GLU A 364 14.10 -1.40 -24.19
CA GLU A 364 12.90 -0.57 -24.07
C GLU A 364 11.60 -1.36 -24.06
N ASP A 365 11.60 -2.62 -24.54
CA ASP A 365 10.37 -3.40 -24.78
C ASP A 365 10.11 -4.42 -23.67
N GLU A 366 9.26 -4.05 -22.73
CA GLU A 366 8.58 -4.87 -21.71
C GLU A 366 9.35 -6.12 -21.18
N PRO A 367 10.61 -5.96 -20.74
CA PRO A 367 11.42 -7.10 -20.28
C PRO A 367 10.77 -7.81 -19.08
N ALA A 368 9.94 -7.11 -18.31
CA ALA A 368 9.24 -7.67 -17.15
C ALA A 368 8.26 -8.79 -17.56
N VAL A 369 7.44 -8.57 -18.58
CA VAL A 369 6.48 -9.57 -19.06
C VAL A 369 7.23 -10.80 -19.61
N ARG A 370 8.29 -10.55 -20.41
CA ARG A 370 9.12 -11.64 -20.93
C ARG A 370 9.80 -12.44 -19.81
N PHE A 371 10.28 -11.78 -18.77
CA PHE A 371 10.85 -12.42 -17.59
C PHE A 371 9.82 -13.31 -16.88
N CYS A 372 8.59 -12.79 -16.65
CA CYS A 372 7.51 -13.57 -16.04
C CYS A 372 7.09 -14.79 -16.87
N LYS A 373 7.23 -14.74 -18.21
CA LYS A 373 6.94 -15.88 -19.10
C LYS A 373 7.97 -17.01 -18.98
N LEU A 374 9.20 -16.69 -18.61
CA LEU A 374 10.31 -17.63 -18.52
C LEU A 374 10.40 -18.33 -17.15
N LEU A 375 9.71 -17.81 -16.14
CA LEU A 375 9.58 -18.41 -14.81
C LEU A 375 8.38 -19.36 -14.75
#